data_e4405f8d9efb058e1812b718883a0829
#
_entry.id   e4405f8d9efb058e1812b718883a0829
#
_cell.length_a   1.000
_cell.length_b   1.000
_cell.length_c   1.000
_cell.angle_alpha   90.00
_cell.angle_beta   90.00
_cell.angle_gamma   90.00
#
_symmetry.space_group_name_H-M   'P 1'
#
loop_
_entity.id
_entity.type
_entity.pdbx_description
1 polymer ?
#
loop_
_entity_poly.entity_id
_entity_poly.type
_entity_poly.pdbx_seq_one_letter_code
_entity_poly.pdbx_strand_id
1 'polypeptide(L)'
;EQRSLDREFRSSYNFLKRNVNSNMSFSKRVGVVLPLEGEGLEITNAFLKGLLEANQISQSNDKIQFIVIDNFSDPILTVEAFKNLVNKHNVSAIIGPFLDKNLIAGASSVSTVDIPIFAPFTSLDNLSNVNQNVYLLNSSVDFRNQLLANHSFADSELNNIAVIAPRTDLGIKEVDSFLIALDKLNKEPVYIGWYEENSAIDLQPNFNELRDIAWEIETRDEYQEFLGVEIDVLDSMFEVDNDEVYDMFNLEQEESIDSTKV
;
A
#
# COMPACT_ATOMS: atom_id res chain seq x y z
N GLU A 1 -14.81 2.53 24.98
CA GLU A 1 -13.51 2.31 24.26
C GLU A 1 -12.69 3.60 24.15
N GLN A 2 -13.25 4.69 23.66
CA GLN A 2 -12.53 5.96 23.49
C GLN A 2 -11.92 6.52 24.81
N ARG A 3 -12.60 6.32 25.95
CA ARG A 3 -12.09 6.75 27.27
C ARG A 3 -10.92 5.89 27.81
N SER A 4 -10.77 4.65 27.36
CA SER A 4 -9.63 3.79 27.74
C SER A 4 -8.40 4.11 26.91
N LEU A 5 -8.57 4.38 25.60
CA LEU A 5 -7.53 4.84 24.67
C LEU A 5 -6.92 6.16 25.14
N ASP A 6 -7.75 7.15 25.51
CA ASP A 6 -7.27 8.43 26.05
C ASP A 6 -6.42 8.27 27.32
N ARG A 7 -6.73 7.30 28.17
CA ARG A 7 -5.98 7.08 29.42
C ARG A 7 -4.63 6.43 29.16
N GLU A 8 -4.57 5.45 28.29
CA GLU A 8 -3.32 4.79 27.89
C GLU A 8 -2.40 5.74 27.13
N PHE A 9 -2.96 6.54 26.22
CA PHE A 9 -2.23 7.56 25.48
C PHE A 9 -1.59 8.57 26.44
N ARG A 10 -2.36 9.14 27.36
CA ARG A 10 -1.84 10.07 28.37
C ARG A 10 -0.75 9.43 29.22
N SER A 11 -0.86 8.14 29.51
CA SER A 11 0.18 7.41 30.25
C SER A 11 1.48 7.33 29.45
N SER A 12 1.42 6.90 28.20
CA SER A 12 2.58 6.78 27.31
C SER A 12 3.22 8.14 27.01
N TYR A 13 2.41 9.14 26.69
CA TYR A 13 2.87 10.52 26.48
C TYR A 13 3.52 11.13 27.74
N ASN A 14 2.87 10.98 28.90
CA ASN A 14 3.43 11.47 30.16
C ASN A 14 4.71 10.73 30.57
N PHE A 15 4.83 9.45 30.23
CA PHE A 15 6.06 8.69 30.45
C PHE A 15 7.21 9.25 29.58
N LEU A 16 6.95 9.53 28.30
CA LEU A 16 7.93 10.16 27.41
C LEU A 16 8.33 11.55 27.93
N LYS A 17 7.34 12.36 28.31
CA LYS A 17 7.57 13.72 28.85
C LYS A 17 8.34 13.71 30.18
N ARG A 18 8.13 12.74 31.03
CA ARG A 18 8.88 12.59 32.31
C ARG A 18 10.32 12.21 32.08
N ASN A 19 10.59 11.34 31.08
CA ASN A 19 11.95 10.95 30.73
C ASN A 19 12.79 12.12 30.17
N VAL A 20 12.14 13.13 29.57
CA VAL A 20 12.82 14.35 29.14
C VAL A 20 13.41 15.14 30.32
N ASN A 21 12.77 15.07 31.51
CA ASN A 21 13.16 15.83 32.70
C ASN A 21 14.03 15.03 33.69
N SER A 22 14.36 13.77 33.38
CA SER A 22 15.25 12.98 34.24
C SER A 22 16.71 13.35 33.96
N ASN A 23 17.54 13.43 35.03
CA ASN A 23 18.98 13.69 34.94
C ASN A 23 19.77 12.51 34.34
N MET A 24 19.15 11.70 33.49
CA MET A 24 19.83 10.63 32.76
C MET A 24 20.65 11.24 31.63
N SER A 25 21.92 10.87 31.56
CA SER A 25 22.76 11.20 30.40
C SER A 25 22.28 10.41 29.20
N PHE A 26 21.60 11.08 28.27
CA PHE A 26 21.22 10.48 26.99
C PHE A 26 22.33 10.77 25.98
N SER A 27 22.78 9.74 25.27
CA SER A 27 23.83 9.89 24.25
C SER A 27 23.28 10.49 22.96
N LYS A 28 21.99 10.25 22.66
CA LYS A 28 21.33 10.69 21.41
C LYS A 28 19.91 11.19 21.67
N ARG A 29 19.54 12.25 20.96
CA ARG A 29 18.18 12.82 20.96
C ARG A 29 17.55 12.56 19.61
N VAL A 30 16.31 12.06 19.58
CA VAL A 30 15.54 11.83 18.38
C VAL A 30 14.22 12.60 18.48
N GLY A 31 13.96 13.44 17.50
CA GLY A 31 12.70 14.14 17.39
C GLY A 31 11.61 13.21 16.85
N VAL A 32 10.40 13.34 17.35
CA VAL A 32 9.24 12.59 16.88
C VAL A 32 8.11 13.58 16.62
N VAL A 33 7.64 13.66 15.36
CA VAL A 33 6.61 14.62 14.96
C VAL A 33 5.38 13.83 14.52
N LEU A 34 4.31 13.93 15.30
CA LEU A 34 3.10 13.12 15.12
C LEU A 34 1.86 13.95 15.48
N PRO A 35 0.69 13.63 14.91
CA PRO A 35 -0.58 14.15 15.41
C PRO A 35 -0.93 13.46 16.73
N LEU A 36 -1.07 14.25 17.80
CA LEU A 36 -1.41 13.73 19.13
C LEU A 36 -2.91 13.87 19.45
N GLU A 37 -3.69 14.45 18.52
CA GLU A 37 -5.15 14.61 18.61
C GLU A 37 -5.80 14.38 17.25
N GLY A 38 -7.09 14.02 17.23
CA GLY A 38 -7.89 13.88 16.02
C GLY A 38 -7.83 12.50 15.36
N GLU A 39 -8.05 12.47 14.07
CA GLU A 39 -8.00 11.24 13.26
C GLU A 39 -6.60 10.63 13.26
N GLY A 40 -6.52 9.31 13.38
CA GLY A 40 -5.23 8.59 13.42
C GLY A 40 -4.61 8.48 14.81
N LEU A 41 -5.30 8.90 15.88
CA LEU A 41 -4.83 8.78 17.26
C LEU A 41 -4.49 7.34 17.66
N GLU A 42 -5.23 6.34 17.15
CA GLU A 42 -4.95 4.93 17.40
C GLU A 42 -3.61 4.51 16.82
N ILE A 43 -3.31 4.93 15.60
CA ILE A 43 -2.03 4.66 14.92
C ILE A 43 -0.89 5.35 15.66
N THR A 44 -1.10 6.62 16.05
CA THR A 44 -0.12 7.38 16.85
C THR A 44 0.17 6.70 18.17
N ASN A 45 -0.84 6.21 18.86
CA ASN A 45 -0.69 5.47 20.12
C ASN A 45 0.09 4.17 19.94
N ALA A 46 -0.27 3.37 18.95
CA ALA A 46 0.44 2.12 18.65
C ALA A 46 1.91 2.39 18.32
N PHE A 47 2.17 3.43 17.53
CA PHE A 47 3.52 3.82 17.15
C PHE A 47 4.36 4.29 18.35
N LEU A 48 3.81 5.14 19.21
CA LEU A 48 4.50 5.59 20.44
C LEU A 48 4.76 4.44 21.42
N LYS A 49 3.82 3.50 21.54
CA LYS A 49 4.04 2.29 22.35
C LYS A 49 5.21 1.47 21.79
N GLY A 50 5.26 1.26 20.47
CA GLY A 50 6.36 0.57 19.80
C GLY A 50 7.72 1.25 20.02
N LEU A 51 7.79 2.58 19.92
CA LEU A 51 9.02 3.33 20.19
C LEU A 51 9.49 3.17 21.64
N LEU A 52 8.55 3.21 22.60
CA LEU A 52 8.86 3.04 24.03
C LEU A 52 9.37 1.62 24.30
N GLU A 53 8.71 0.63 23.79
CA GLU A 53 9.08 -0.77 23.96
C GLU A 53 10.45 -1.05 23.34
N ALA A 54 10.71 -0.59 22.12
CA ALA A 54 12.01 -0.72 21.47
C ALA A 54 13.13 -0.07 22.29
N ASN A 55 12.88 1.10 22.89
CA ASN A 55 13.86 1.77 23.73
C ASN A 55 14.10 1.06 25.08
N GLN A 56 13.10 0.34 25.60
CA GLN A 56 13.23 -0.45 26.84
C GLN A 56 13.99 -1.77 26.59
N ILE A 57 13.69 -2.44 25.48
CA ILE A 57 14.30 -3.72 25.11
C ILE A 57 15.77 -3.53 24.68
N SER A 58 16.12 -2.36 24.16
CA SER A 58 17.49 -2.06 23.76
C SER A 58 18.47 -2.30 24.94
N GLN A 59 19.34 -3.27 24.77
CA GLN A 59 20.40 -3.61 25.74
C GLN A 59 21.57 -2.62 25.69
N SER A 60 21.50 -1.63 24.83
CA SER A 60 22.50 -0.58 24.71
C SER A 60 22.50 0.29 25.97
N ASN A 61 23.69 0.58 26.52
CA ASN A 61 23.84 1.59 27.56
C ASN A 61 23.48 3.00 27.07
N ASP A 62 23.38 3.17 25.75
CA ASP A 62 23.03 4.41 25.08
C ASP A 62 21.52 4.48 24.87
N LYS A 63 20.81 4.95 25.88
CA LYS A 63 19.37 5.18 25.74
C LYS A 63 19.09 6.43 24.90
N ILE A 64 18.09 6.33 24.04
CA ILE A 64 17.62 7.41 23.19
C ILE A 64 16.60 8.25 23.95
N GLN A 65 16.80 9.56 23.92
CA GLN A 65 15.80 10.53 24.38
C GLN A 65 14.87 10.89 23.21
N PHE A 66 13.60 10.51 23.29
CA PHE A 66 12.59 10.96 22.32
C PHE A 66 12.01 12.32 22.72
N ILE A 67 12.00 13.27 21.78
CA ILE A 67 11.36 14.58 21.91
C ILE A 67 10.15 14.58 20.99
N VAL A 68 8.96 14.43 21.56
CA VAL A 68 7.70 14.35 20.82
C VAL A 68 7.08 15.73 20.69
N ILE A 69 6.77 16.13 19.46
CA ILE A 69 6.07 17.38 19.15
C ILE A 69 4.79 17.05 18.37
N ASP A 70 3.70 17.64 18.84
CA ASP A 70 2.42 17.58 18.13
C ASP A 70 2.45 18.53 16.93
N ASN A 71 2.09 18.01 15.76
CA ASN A 71 1.95 18.80 14.55
C ASN A 71 0.48 19.06 14.16
N PHE A 72 -0.48 18.55 14.94
CA PHE A 72 -1.93 18.69 14.68
C PHE A 72 -2.34 18.36 13.24
N SER A 73 -1.61 17.47 12.56
CA SER A 73 -1.78 17.18 11.13
C SER A 73 -1.68 18.41 10.19
N ASP A 74 -1.07 19.50 10.68
CA ASP A 74 -0.91 20.76 9.97
C ASP A 74 0.51 20.91 9.39
N PRO A 75 0.65 21.26 8.08
CA PRO A 75 1.96 21.43 7.45
C PRO A 75 2.78 22.59 8.03
N ILE A 76 2.15 23.71 8.45
CA ILE A 76 2.86 24.88 8.99
C ILE A 76 3.42 24.53 10.36
N LEU A 77 2.61 23.92 11.23
CA LEU A 77 3.07 23.47 12.55
C LEU A 77 4.14 22.38 12.42
N THR A 78 4.08 21.56 11.37
CA THR A 78 5.13 20.59 11.06
C THR A 78 6.46 21.30 10.75
N VAL A 79 6.46 22.35 9.94
CA VAL A 79 7.65 23.16 9.65
C VAL A 79 8.23 23.75 10.93
N GLU A 80 7.38 24.29 11.81
CA GLU A 80 7.83 24.82 13.10
C GLU A 80 8.43 23.72 13.99
N ALA A 81 7.80 22.55 14.04
CA ALA A 81 8.28 21.40 14.81
C ALA A 81 9.67 20.97 14.33
N PHE A 82 9.87 20.81 13.02
CA PHE A 82 11.17 20.45 12.44
C PHE A 82 12.26 21.46 12.79
N LYS A 83 12.00 22.75 12.57
CA LYS A 83 12.95 23.82 12.93
C LYS A 83 13.26 23.85 14.43
N ASN A 84 12.26 23.63 15.29
CA ASN A 84 12.47 23.55 16.72
C ASN A 84 13.33 22.36 17.13
N LEU A 85 13.08 21.18 16.56
CA LEU A 85 13.86 19.97 16.81
C LEU A 85 15.33 20.17 16.43
N VAL A 86 15.58 20.75 15.26
CA VAL A 86 16.94 21.00 14.77
C VAL A 86 17.63 22.09 15.59
N ASN A 87 17.02 23.29 15.71
CA ASN A 87 17.70 24.47 16.21
C ASN A 87 17.72 24.57 17.75
N LYS A 88 16.68 24.07 18.44
CA LYS A 88 16.58 24.20 19.89
C LYS A 88 16.96 22.91 20.62
N HIS A 89 16.61 21.75 20.03
CA HIS A 89 16.81 20.48 20.70
C HIS A 89 18.05 19.71 20.22
N ASN A 90 18.66 20.14 19.12
CA ASN A 90 19.84 19.51 18.52
C ASN A 90 19.66 17.99 18.38
N VAL A 91 18.56 17.58 17.74
CA VAL A 91 18.27 16.17 17.54
C VAL A 91 19.20 15.56 16.49
N SER A 92 19.52 14.29 16.67
CA SER A 92 20.38 13.53 15.73
C SER A 92 19.58 12.87 14.59
N ALA A 93 18.26 12.78 14.74
CA ALA A 93 17.33 12.24 13.75
C ALA A 93 15.91 12.73 14.02
N ILE A 94 15.06 12.66 13.01
CA ILE A 94 13.62 12.97 13.13
C ILE A 94 12.83 11.75 12.64
N ILE A 95 11.76 11.37 13.34
CA ILE A 95 10.81 10.33 12.96
C ILE A 95 9.44 10.97 12.74
N GLY A 96 8.78 10.63 11.64
CA GLY A 96 7.52 11.22 11.20
C GLY A 96 7.75 12.42 10.26
N PRO A 97 6.68 13.13 9.92
CA PRO A 97 5.28 12.92 10.29
C PRO A 97 4.64 11.75 9.51
N PHE A 98 3.34 11.49 9.76
CA PHE A 98 2.63 10.41 9.09
C PHE A 98 2.06 10.80 7.73
N LEU A 99 1.59 12.04 7.59
CA LEU A 99 0.96 12.54 6.36
C LEU A 99 1.99 13.06 5.36
N ASP A 100 1.83 12.69 4.11
CA ASP A 100 2.72 13.05 3.00
C ASP A 100 2.95 14.56 2.87
N LYS A 101 1.85 15.35 2.88
CA LYS A 101 1.92 16.83 2.80
C LYS A 101 2.74 17.45 3.93
N ASN A 102 2.63 16.86 5.12
CA ASN A 102 3.38 17.34 6.29
C ASN A 102 4.85 16.95 6.20
N LEU A 103 5.14 15.75 5.69
CA LEU A 103 6.51 15.30 5.48
C LEU A 103 7.23 16.18 4.45
N ILE A 104 6.59 16.48 3.32
CA ILE A 104 7.15 17.36 2.29
C ILE A 104 7.46 18.73 2.90
N ALA A 105 6.52 19.34 3.63
CA ALA A 105 6.70 20.64 4.25
C ALA A 105 7.84 20.64 5.28
N GLY A 106 7.83 19.66 6.20
CA GLY A 106 8.85 19.52 7.25
C GLY A 106 10.23 19.27 6.66
N ALA A 107 10.36 18.27 5.77
CA ALA A 107 11.64 17.90 5.15
C ALA A 107 12.24 19.04 4.31
N SER A 108 11.41 19.76 3.54
CA SER A 108 11.85 20.94 2.78
C SER A 108 12.43 22.02 3.70
N SER A 109 11.82 22.22 4.87
CA SER A 109 12.22 23.29 5.81
C SER A 109 13.60 23.10 6.44
N VAL A 110 14.14 21.88 6.40
CA VAL A 110 15.45 21.51 6.96
C VAL A 110 16.36 20.86 5.92
N SER A 111 16.09 21.05 4.63
CA SER A 111 16.83 20.42 3.52
C SER A 111 18.32 20.79 3.47
N THR A 112 18.71 21.89 4.10
CA THR A 112 20.11 22.34 4.19
C THR A 112 20.87 21.75 5.37
N VAL A 113 20.19 20.98 6.22
CA VAL A 113 20.75 20.38 7.44
C VAL A 113 20.91 18.89 7.22
N ASP A 114 22.07 18.35 7.56
CA ASP A 114 22.36 16.92 7.43
C ASP A 114 21.79 16.14 8.63
N ILE A 115 20.49 15.96 8.62
CA ILE A 115 19.73 15.20 9.64
C ILE A 115 18.86 14.16 8.97
N PRO A 116 19.01 12.85 9.31
CA PRO A 116 18.14 11.80 8.80
C PRO A 116 16.70 11.97 9.28
N ILE A 117 15.76 11.86 8.36
CA ILE A 117 14.32 11.92 8.57
C ILE A 117 13.73 10.56 8.20
N PHE A 118 13.19 9.85 9.17
CA PHE A 118 12.56 8.54 8.96
C PHE A 118 11.05 8.71 8.81
N ALA A 119 10.53 8.37 7.63
CA ALA A 119 9.11 8.46 7.30
C ALA A 119 8.46 7.07 7.39
N PRO A 120 7.65 6.81 8.45
CA PRO A 120 7.18 5.46 8.73
C PRO A 120 6.05 4.98 7.81
N PHE A 121 5.18 5.86 7.34
CA PHE A 121 3.96 5.45 6.63
C PHE A 121 3.82 5.96 5.21
N THR A 122 4.59 6.95 4.81
CA THR A 122 4.57 7.43 3.43
C THR A 122 5.10 6.39 2.45
N SER A 123 4.49 6.35 1.28
CA SER A 123 4.96 5.58 0.13
C SER A 123 5.18 6.47 -1.10
N LEU A 124 5.42 7.77 -0.87
CA LEU A 124 5.73 8.71 -1.94
C LEU A 124 7.08 8.42 -2.58
N ASP A 125 7.08 8.44 -3.90
CA ASP A 125 8.30 8.36 -4.69
C ASP A 125 8.99 9.74 -4.78
N ASN A 126 10.27 9.72 -5.12
CA ASN A 126 11.07 10.92 -5.41
C ASN A 126 11.21 11.94 -4.25
N LEU A 127 11.00 11.54 -3.00
CA LEU A 127 11.22 12.41 -1.84
C LEU A 127 12.68 12.87 -1.69
N SER A 128 13.62 12.12 -2.25
CA SER A 128 15.03 12.52 -2.33
C SER A 128 15.24 13.84 -3.07
N ASN A 129 14.34 14.23 -3.98
CA ASN A 129 14.37 15.54 -4.65
C ASN A 129 13.99 16.69 -3.70
N VAL A 130 13.24 16.39 -2.64
CA VAL A 130 12.85 17.36 -1.62
C VAL A 130 13.95 17.49 -0.56
N ASN A 131 14.44 16.35 -0.09
CA ASN A 131 15.52 16.27 0.88
C ASN A 131 16.19 14.89 0.78
N GLN A 132 17.49 14.86 0.51
CA GLN A 132 18.26 13.62 0.36
C GLN A 132 18.37 12.78 1.64
N ASN A 133 18.08 13.39 2.79
CA ASN A 133 18.14 12.74 4.11
C ASN A 133 16.80 12.13 4.54
N VAL A 134 15.81 12.02 3.64
CA VAL A 134 14.54 11.33 3.91
C VAL A 134 14.68 9.85 3.60
N TYR A 135 14.41 9.02 4.60
CA TYR A 135 14.42 7.58 4.54
C TYR A 135 13.01 7.03 4.74
N LEU A 136 12.49 6.35 3.72
CA LEU A 136 11.20 5.67 3.78
C LEU A 136 11.35 4.36 4.55
N LEU A 137 10.50 4.12 5.54
CA LEU A 137 10.40 2.83 6.23
C LEU A 137 9.33 1.93 5.59
N ASN A 138 8.50 2.51 4.74
CA ASN A 138 7.54 1.79 3.90
C ASN A 138 8.04 1.78 2.45
N SER A 139 7.76 0.70 1.72
CA SER A 139 8.12 0.61 0.31
C SER A 139 7.29 1.59 -0.52
N SER A 140 7.89 2.18 -1.54
CA SER A 140 7.13 2.99 -2.49
C SER A 140 6.13 2.14 -3.27
N VAL A 141 5.08 2.79 -3.78
CA VAL A 141 4.05 2.14 -4.60
C VAL A 141 4.70 1.46 -5.81
N ASP A 142 5.57 2.17 -6.51
CA ASP A 142 6.23 1.66 -7.71
C ASP A 142 7.12 0.45 -7.43
N PHE A 143 7.87 0.48 -6.33
CA PHE A 143 8.73 -0.66 -5.96
C PHE A 143 7.91 -1.90 -5.60
N ARG A 144 6.81 -1.73 -4.84
CA ARG A 144 5.93 -2.86 -4.49
C ARG A 144 5.31 -3.48 -5.74
N ASN A 145 4.77 -2.65 -6.61
CA ASN A 145 4.11 -3.11 -7.82
C ASN A 145 5.09 -3.74 -8.84
N GLN A 146 6.32 -3.23 -8.91
CA GLN A 146 7.36 -3.88 -9.69
C GLN A 146 7.73 -5.26 -9.15
N LEU A 147 7.84 -5.43 -7.84
CA LEU A 147 8.06 -6.73 -7.23
C LEU A 147 6.87 -7.66 -7.45
N LEU A 148 5.65 -7.15 -7.30
CA LEU A 148 4.43 -7.91 -7.51
C LEU A 148 4.35 -8.41 -8.96
N ALA A 149 4.54 -7.54 -9.95
CA ALA A 149 4.54 -7.92 -11.36
C ALA A 149 5.60 -8.99 -11.67
N ASN A 150 6.84 -8.79 -11.21
CA ASN A 150 7.90 -9.78 -11.40
C ASN A 150 7.57 -11.12 -10.75
N HIS A 151 6.98 -11.12 -9.56
CA HIS A 151 6.62 -12.36 -8.85
C HIS A 151 5.45 -13.07 -9.51
N SER A 152 4.47 -12.32 -9.99
CA SER A 152 3.27 -12.89 -10.65
C SER A 152 3.61 -13.67 -11.90
N PHE A 153 4.69 -13.34 -12.60
CA PHE A 153 5.15 -14.06 -13.79
C PHE A 153 6.45 -14.83 -13.56
N ALA A 154 6.87 -15.03 -12.31
CA ALA A 154 8.03 -15.89 -12.00
C ALA A 154 7.74 -17.36 -12.28
N ASP A 155 6.48 -17.77 -12.21
CA ASP A 155 6.02 -19.09 -12.60
C ASP A 155 5.61 -19.04 -14.08
N SER A 156 6.22 -19.90 -14.89
CA SER A 156 5.98 -19.96 -16.34
C SER A 156 4.57 -20.48 -16.69
N GLU A 157 3.85 -21.06 -15.73
CA GLU A 157 2.49 -21.57 -15.94
C GLU A 157 1.43 -20.47 -15.81
N LEU A 158 1.75 -19.34 -15.15
CA LEU A 158 0.83 -18.21 -14.98
C LEU A 158 0.97 -17.21 -16.15
N ASN A 159 0.07 -17.29 -17.11
CA ASN A 159 0.06 -16.40 -18.27
C ASN A 159 -0.97 -15.26 -18.16
N ASN A 160 -2.05 -15.47 -17.41
CA ASN A 160 -3.18 -14.56 -17.32
C ASN A 160 -3.29 -13.94 -15.92
N ILE A 161 -3.40 -12.63 -15.85
CA ILE A 161 -3.57 -11.88 -14.60
C ILE A 161 -4.78 -10.97 -14.73
N ALA A 162 -5.64 -11.00 -13.71
CA ALA A 162 -6.71 -10.03 -13.54
C ALA A 162 -6.39 -9.11 -12.35
N VAL A 163 -6.79 -7.86 -12.46
CA VAL A 163 -6.64 -6.84 -11.41
C VAL A 163 -8.01 -6.41 -10.94
N ILE A 164 -8.27 -6.48 -9.63
CA ILE A 164 -9.45 -5.89 -9.00
C ILE A 164 -8.99 -4.94 -7.90
N ALA A 165 -9.44 -3.70 -7.94
CA ALA A 165 -8.99 -2.68 -7.01
C ALA A 165 -10.14 -1.77 -6.53
N PRO A 166 -10.03 -1.16 -5.33
CA PRO A 166 -10.97 -0.17 -4.89
C PRO A 166 -10.86 1.11 -5.73
N ARG A 167 -11.96 1.76 -6.04
CA ARG A 167 -12.01 3.03 -6.78
C ARG A 167 -11.69 4.22 -5.87
N THR A 168 -10.49 4.22 -5.32
CA THR A 168 -9.94 5.30 -4.49
C THR A 168 -8.71 5.90 -5.17
N ASP A 169 -8.28 7.09 -4.75
CA ASP A 169 -7.05 7.71 -5.27
C ASP A 169 -5.82 6.79 -5.10
N LEU A 170 -5.75 6.08 -3.96
CA LEU A 170 -4.69 5.11 -3.71
C LEU A 170 -4.83 3.87 -4.62
N GLY A 171 -6.05 3.32 -4.75
CA GLY A 171 -6.30 2.17 -5.61
C GLY A 171 -5.96 2.45 -7.07
N ILE A 172 -6.35 3.62 -7.58
CA ILE A 172 -6.01 4.06 -8.93
C ILE A 172 -4.49 4.14 -9.10
N LYS A 173 -3.79 4.78 -8.15
CA LYS A 173 -2.33 4.88 -8.18
C LYS A 173 -1.63 3.51 -8.14
N GLU A 174 -2.14 2.58 -7.33
CA GLU A 174 -1.60 1.20 -7.25
C GLU A 174 -1.78 0.47 -8.59
N VAL A 175 -2.98 0.55 -9.19
CA VAL A 175 -3.24 -0.06 -10.51
C VAL A 175 -2.37 0.54 -11.59
N ASP A 176 -2.29 1.87 -11.70
CA ASP A 176 -1.45 2.54 -12.70
C ASP A 176 0.02 2.11 -12.59
N SER A 177 0.53 2.07 -11.36
CA SER A 177 1.91 1.64 -11.10
C SER A 177 2.13 0.17 -11.46
N PHE A 178 1.14 -0.71 -11.20
CA PHE A 178 1.20 -2.12 -11.56
C PHE A 178 1.16 -2.32 -13.08
N LEU A 179 0.30 -1.59 -13.79
CA LEU A 179 0.23 -1.62 -15.25
C LEU A 179 1.55 -1.18 -15.90
N ILE A 180 2.18 -0.12 -15.37
CA ILE A 180 3.52 0.31 -15.82
C ILE A 180 4.57 -0.78 -15.56
N ALA A 181 4.44 -1.53 -14.47
CA ALA A 181 5.36 -2.62 -14.18
C ALA A 181 5.12 -3.84 -15.10
N LEU A 182 3.88 -4.14 -15.46
CA LEU A 182 3.52 -5.18 -16.43
C LEU A 182 4.01 -4.83 -17.84
N ASP A 183 3.84 -3.58 -18.28
CA ASP A 183 4.29 -3.10 -19.59
C ASP A 183 5.80 -3.33 -19.78
N LYS A 184 6.62 -3.10 -18.74
CA LYS A 184 8.06 -3.40 -18.76
C LYS A 184 8.38 -4.88 -18.97
N LEU A 185 7.44 -5.77 -18.65
CA LEU A 185 7.53 -7.23 -18.86
C LEU A 185 6.88 -7.65 -20.17
N ASN A 186 6.36 -6.73 -20.99
CA ASN A 186 5.53 -6.97 -22.18
C ASN A 186 4.33 -7.87 -21.83
N LYS A 187 3.66 -7.58 -20.71
CA LYS A 187 2.47 -8.29 -20.24
C LYS A 187 1.34 -7.30 -20.01
N GLU A 188 0.12 -7.77 -20.23
CA GLU A 188 -1.11 -7.01 -19.99
C GLU A 188 -2.05 -7.84 -19.12
N PRO A 189 -2.87 -7.21 -18.26
CA PRO A 189 -3.90 -7.94 -17.53
C PRO A 189 -5.05 -8.29 -18.47
N VAL A 190 -5.63 -9.46 -18.30
CA VAL A 190 -6.82 -9.89 -19.05
C VAL A 190 -8.09 -9.16 -18.59
N TYR A 191 -8.07 -8.59 -17.40
CA TYR A 191 -9.20 -7.87 -16.82
C TYR A 191 -8.77 -6.84 -15.80
N ILE A 192 -9.43 -5.68 -15.77
CA ILE A 192 -9.28 -4.65 -14.73
C ILE A 192 -10.67 -4.29 -14.20
N GLY A 193 -10.96 -4.72 -12.98
CA GLY A 193 -12.21 -4.45 -12.28
C GLY A 193 -12.06 -3.42 -11.17
N TRP A 194 -13.13 -2.69 -10.91
CA TRP A 194 -13.19 -1.68 -9.85
C TRP A 194 -14.35 -1.95 -8.93
N TYR A 195 -14.19 -1.62 -7.64
CA TYR A 195 -15.26 -1.68 -6.65
C TYR A 195 -15.21 -0.47 -5.71
N GLU A 196 -16.35 -0.12 -5.11
CA GLU A 196 -16.41 0.92 -4.08
C GLU A 196 -16.01 0.35 -2.72
N GLU A 197 -15.21 1.10 -1.96
CA GLU A 197 -14.80 0.69 -0.61
C GLU A 197 -16.02 0.41 0.27
N ASN A 198 -15.93 -0.65 1.06
CA ASN A 198 -16.97 -1.11 1.98
C ASN A 198 -18.26 -1.63 1.31
N SER A 199 -18.26 -1.89 0.00
CA SER A 199 -19.37 -2.48 -0.73
C SER A 199 -19.02 -3.88 -1.27
N ALA A 200 -19.39 -4.92 -0.53
CA ALA A 200 -19.19 -6.30 -1.02
C ALA A 200 -20.08 -6.62 -2.23
N ILE A 201 -21.16 -5.88 -2.43
CA ILE A 201 -22.11 -6.09 -3.55
C ILE A 201 -21.45 -5.72 -4.89
N ASP A 202 -20.56 -4.73 -4.90
CA ASP A 202 -19.90 -4.25 -6.12
C ASP A 202 -18.82 -5.22 -6.65
N LEU A 203 -18.46 -6.23 -5.87
CA LEU A 203 -17.52 -7.28 -6.30
C LEU A 203 -18.19 -8.35 -7.17
N GLN A 204 -19.49 -8.58 -7.01
CA GLN A 204 -20.19 -9.65 -7.72
C GLN A 204 -20.15 -9.49 -9.26
N PRO A 205 -20.35 -8.29 -9.84
CA PRO A 205 -20.18 -8.08 -11.29
C PRO A 205 -18.76 -8.43 -11.77
N ASN A 206 -17.73 -7.99 -11.01
CA ASN A 206 -16.33 -8.29 -11.34
C ASN A 206 -16.06 -9.80 -11.38
N PHE A 207 -16.58 -10.55 -10.41
CA PHE A 207 -16.41 -12.02 -10.39
C PHE A 207 -17.16 -12.72 -11.51
N ASN A 208 -18.34 -12.23 -11.90
CA ASN A 208 -19.07 -12.78 -13.03
C ASN A 208 -18.29 -12.58 -14.33
N GLU A 209 -17.78 -11.37 -14.56
CA GLU A 209 -17.02 -11.05 -15.77
C GLU A 209 -15.68 -11.81 -15.81
N LEU A 210 -15.00 -11.96 -14.67
CA LEU A 210 -13.79 -12.79 -14.56
C LEU A 210 -14.06 -14.25 -14.89
N ARG A 211 -15.19 -14.80 -14.44
CA ARG A 211 -15.56 -16.17 -14.74
C ARG A 211 -15.78 -16.36 -16.25
N ASP A 212 -16.46 -15.41 -16.87
CA ASP A 212 -16.78 -15.48 -18.29
C ASP A 212 -15.49 -15.35 -19.14
N ILE A 213 -14.56 -14.46 -18.77
CA ILE A 213 -13.23 -14.36 -19.40
C ILE A 213 -12.40 -15.64 -19.17
N ALA A 214 -12.40 -16.20 -17.97
CA ALA A 214 -11.65 -17.42 -17.67
C ALA A 214 -12.18 -18.60 -18.51
N TRP A 215 -13.50 -18.69 -18.64
CA TRP A 215 -14.14 -19.69 -19.50
C TRP A 215 -13.77 -19.52 -20.97
N GLU A 216 -13.76 -18.29 -21.47
CA GLU A 216 -13.36 -17.99 -22.84
C GLU A 216 -11.90 -18.40 -23.12
N ILE A 217 -10.98 -18.09 -22.20
CA ILE A 217 -9.57 -18.47 -22.32
C ILE A 217 -9.41 -19.99 -22.33
N GLU A 218 -10.03 -20.69 -21.38
CA GLU A 218 -9.95 -22.15 -21.27
C GLU A 218 -10.51 -22.83 -22.53
N THR A 219 -11.67 -22.38 -23.00
CA THR A 219 -12.28 -22.89 -24.22
C THR A 219 -11.40 -22.67 -25.47
N ARG A 220 -10.77 -21.49 -25.56
CA ARG A 220 -9.87 -21.15 -26.67
C ARG A 220 -8.63 -22.05 -26.68
N ASP A 221 -8.04 -22.31 -25.51
CA ASP A 221 -6.88 -23.20 -25.37
C ASP A 221 -7.22 -24.67 -25.76
N GLU A 222 -8.38 -25.17 -25.34
CA GLU A 222 -8.87 -26.50 -25.73
C GLU A 222 -9.09 -26.61 -27.25
N TYR A 223 -9.67 -25.59 -27.88
CA TYR A 223 -9.85 -25.60 -29.35
C TYR A 223 -8.52 -25.54 -30.10
N GLN A 224 -7.54 -24.78 -29.60
CA GLN A 224 -6.20 -24.73 -30.18
C GLN A 224 -5.52 -26.11 -30.13
N GLU A 225 -5.58 -26.83 -29.02
CA GLU A 225 -5.01 -28.15 -28.85
C GLU A 225 -5.71 -29.17 -29.76
N PHE A 226 -7.03 -29.08 -29.88
CA PHE A 226 -7.83 -29.99 -30.69
C PHE A 226 -7.64 -29.76 -32.20
N LEU A 227 -7.60 -28.51 -32.65
CA LEU A 227 -7.52 -28.18 -34.07
C LEU A 227 -6.09 -28.02 -34.59
N GLY A 228 -5.10 -27.84 -33.70
CA GLY A 228 -3.70 -27.60 -34.06
C GLY A 228 -3.50 -26.31 -34.87
N VAL A 229 -4.35 -25.30 -34.66
CA VAL A 229 -4.37 -24.04 -35.42
C VAL A 229 -3.98 -22.89 -34.48
N GLU A 230 -3.13 -21.97 -34.98
CA GLU A 230 -2.77 -20.76 -34.21
C GLU A 230 -3.96 -19.80 -34.02
N ILE A 231 -3.98 -19.06 -32.90
CA ILE A 231 -5.09 -18.19 -32.48
C ILE A 231 -5.54 -17.19 -33.54
N ASP A 232 -4.59 -16.57 -34.25
CA ASP A 232 -4.88 -15.60 -35.33
C ASP A 232 -5.72 -16.14 -36.48
N VAL A 233 -5.66 -17.47 -36.68
CA VAL A 233 -6.44 -18.15 -37.73
C VAL A 233 -7.84 -18.51 -37.22
N LEU A 234 -7.97 -18.82 -35.92
CA LEU A 234 -9.26 -19.06 -35.28
C LEU A 234 -10.12 -17.80 -35.22
N ASP A 235 -9.55 -16.66 -34.83
CA ASP A 235 -10.26 -15.37 -34.80
C ASP A 235 -10.77 -14.96 -36.19
N SER A 236 -10.06 -15.33 -37.26
CA SER A 236 -10.50 -15.06 -38.64
C SER A 236 -11.56 -16.06 -39.16
N MET A 237 -11.67 -17.24 -38.56
CA MET A 237 -12.66 -18.26 -38.92
C MET A 237 -13.98 -18.14 -38.16
N PHE A 238 -13.95 -17.53 -36.99
CA PHE A 238 -15.08 -17.33 -36.09
C PHE A 238 -15.52 -15.87 -36.00
N GLU A 239 -15.56 -15.12 -37.08
CA GLU A 239 -16.45 -13.90 -37.17
C GLU A 239 -17.94 -14.31 -37.12
N VAL A 240 -18.29 -15.34 -36.38
CA VAL A 240 -19.66 -15.79 -36.13
C VAL A 240 -20.07 -15.28 -34.75
N ASP A 241 -21.21 -14.63 -34.71
CA ASP A 241 -21.84 -14.05 -33.51
C ASP A 241 -21.70 -14.98 -32.28
N ASN A 242 -21.14 -14.50 -31.22
CA ASN A 242 -20.94 -15.23 -29.96
C ASN A 242 -22.23 -15.85 -29.40
N ASP A 243 -23.38 -15.32 -29.76
CA ASP A 243 -24.69 -15.83 -29.35
C ASP A 243 -25.01 -17.24 -29.93
N GLU A 244 -24.51 -17.60 -31.12
CA GLU A 244 -24.77 -18.90 -31.74
C GLU A 244 -23.93 -20.03 -31.10
N VAL A 245 -22.76 -19.73 -30.56
CA VAL A 245 -21.90 -20.73 -29.91
C VAL A 245 -22.44 -21.13 -28.54
N TYR A 246 -22.97 -20.14 -27.78
CA TYR A 246 -23.63 -20.40 -26.50
C TYR A 246 -24.86 -21.30 -26.63
N ASP A 247 -25.64 -21.17 -27.67
CA ASP A 247 -26.82 -22.00 -27.90
C ASP A 247 -26.46 -23.44 -28.25
N MET A 248 -25.33 -23.71 -28.93
CA MET A 248 -24.90 -25.04 -29.27
C MET A 248 -24.44 -25.85 -28.03
N PHE A 249 -23.73 -25.26 -27.11
CA PHE A 249 -23.28 -25.91 -25.86
C PHE A 249 -24.41 -26.15 -24.85
N ASN A 250 -25.41 -25.30 -24.81
CA ASN A 250 -26.59 -25.49 -23.96
C ASN A 250 -27.49 -26.65 -24.47
N LEU A 251 -27.54 -26.91 -25.76
CA LEU A 251 -28.30 -28.02 -26.35
C LEU A 251 -27.70 -29.41 -26.01
N GLU A 252 -26.36 -29.53 -25.95
CA GLU A 252 -25.71 -30.81 -25.57
C GLU A 252 -25.87 -31.15 -24.08
N GLN A 253 -25.97 -30.16 -23.20
CA GLN A 253 -26.24 -30.38 -21.76
C GLN A 253 -27.69 -30.79 -21.48
N GLU A 254 -28.67 -30.30 -22.25
CA GLU A 254 -30.07 -30.74 -22.10
C GLU A 254 -30.32 -32.17 -22.57
N GLU A 255 -29.63 -32.63 -23.62
CA GLU A 255 -29.75 -34.04 -24.08
C GLU A 255 -29.10 -35.04 -23.12
N SER A 256 -28.07 -34.64 -22.35
CA SER A 256 -27.42 -35.56 -21.40
C SER A 256 -28.21 -35.78 -20.11
N ILE A 257 -29.18 -34.91 -19.78
CA ILE A 257 -29.99 -34.98 -18.53
C ILE A 257 -31.25 -35.87 -18.72
N ASP A 258 -31.74 -36.06 -19.96
CA ASP A 258 -32.99 -36.80 -20.19
C ASP A 258 -32.78 -38.32 -20.39
N SER A 259 -31.53 -38.81 -20.46
CA SER A 259 -31.24 -40.26 -20.61
C SER A 259 -31.18 -41.08 -19.31
N THR A 260 -31.49 -40.47 -18.13
CA THR A 260 -31.48 -41.14 -16.84
C THR A 260 -32.87 -41.38 -16.22
N LYS A 261 -33.95 -41.34 -17.02
CA LYS A 261 -35.28 -41.77 -16.58
C LYS A 261 -35.76 -42.90 -17.46
N VAL A 262 -35.36 -44.15 -17.15
CA VAL A 262 -36.12 -45.40 -17.35
C VAL A 262 -35.79 -46.29 -16.18
#